data_df64e31f7a7eefc112b8e6858a66ddb2
#
_entry.id   df64e31f7a7eefc112b8e6858a66ddb2
#
_cell.length_a   1.000
_cell.length_b   1.000
_cell.length_c   1.000
_cell.angle_alpha   90.00
_cell.angle_beta   90.00
_cell.angle_gamma   90.00
#
_symmetry.space_group_name_H-M   'P 1'
#
loop_
_entity.id
_entity.type
_entity.pdbx_description
1 polymer ?
#
loop_
_entity_poly.entity_id
_entity_poly.type
_entity_poly.pdbx_seq_one_letter_code
_entity_poly.pdbx_strand_id
1 'polypeptide(L)'
;MKLGLLTAAFPDTPLTEVADWAAANGFAALEVACWPRRDGAARRYGGVSHIDVAALSDAQAKELVDDLAGRGIQISGLGYYPNPLHPDPAVREEAVAHLRVLIGGAAKLGVPVVNTFVGADATRPLADNIAAARGFLPDLVGFARDHGVKLAIENCPMIFSGDEWPGGHNLFYAPATWREIFGWFDDDTLGLNLDPSHLVWQMIDVERVVREFGARLHHVHAKDMQIDREGLFEHGVMSAGIGWQVPRLPGLGEIRGDRFLAALYRVGYDGCVVIEHEDRGFEGSDEKVKAGFLLARNAVAPYVV
;
A
#
# COMPACT_ATOMS: atom_id res chain seq x y z
N MET A 1 0.71 -17.33 -6.34
CA MET A 1 0.81 -16.10 -5.51
C MET A 1 1.29 -16.44 -4.12
N LYS A 2 1.83 -15.48 -3.32
CA LYS A 2 2.21 -15.69 -1.91
C LYS A 2 1.40 -14.80 -0.98
N LEU A 3 0.97 -15.35 0.16
CA LEU A 3 0.24 -14.58 1.16
C LEU A 3 1.21 -13.87 2.10
N GLY A 4 0.99 -12.59 2.31
CA GLY A 4 1.80 -11.75 3.18
C GLY A 4 0.98 -10.86 4.09
N LEU A 5 1.69 -10.05 4.88
CA LEU A 5 1.10 -8.99 5.71
C LEU A 5 1.96 -7.72 5.68
N LEU A 6 1.30 -6.56 5.86
CA LEU A 6 1.98 -5.28 6.03
C LEU A 6 2.37 -5.10 7.50
N THR A 7 3.65 -4.82 7.74
CA THR A 7 4.21 -4.76 9.11
C THR A 7 3.83 -3.48 9.86
N ALA A 8 3.24 -2.48 9.20
CA ALA A 8 2.83 -1.22 9.83
C ALA A 8 1.86 -1.38 11.03
N ALA A 9 1.14 -2.51 11.08
CA ALA A 9 0.24 -2.83 12.19
C ALA A 9 0.96 -3.26 13.49
N PHE A 10 2.29 -3.43 13.45
CA PHE A 10 3.14 -3.84 14.58
C PHE A 10 4.18 -2.78 14.92
N PRO A 11 3.77 -1.54 15.34
CA PRO A 11 4.70 -0.41 15.47
C PRO A 11 5.79 -0.62 16.52
N ASP A 12 5.52 -1.41 17.55
CA ASP A 12 6.40 -1.61 18.71
C ASP A 12 7.07 -3.00 18.71
N THR A 13 6.79 -3.85 17.72
CA THR A 13 7.31 -5.22 17.64
C THR A 13 8.50 -5.28 16.68
N PRO A 14 9.66 -5.83 17.08
CA PRO A 14 10.81 -6.00 16.19
C PRO A 14 10.47 -6.82 14.94
N LEU A 15 11.09 -6.48 13.80
CA LEU A 15 10.83 -7.18 12.52
C LEU A 15 11.04 -8.70 12.61
N THR A 16 12.04 -9.15 13.36
CA THR A 16 12.33 -10.57 13.57
C THR A 16 11.19 -11.30 14.29
N GLU A 17 10.59 -10.66 15.29
CA GLU A 17 9.44 -11.22 16.02
C GLU A 17 8.18 -11.24 15.15
N VAL A 18 7.96 -10.19 14.33
CA VAL A 18 6.88 -10.18 13.33
C VAL A 18 7.07 -11.31 12.32
N ALA A 19 8.30 -11.52 11.84
CA ALA A 19 8.63 -12.58 10.89
C ALA A 19 8.44 -13.97 11.48
N ASP A 20 8.88 -14.22 12.73
CA ASP A 20 8.68 -15.47 13.44
C ASP A 20 7.19 -15.79 13.57
N TRP A 21 6.41 -14.81 14.02
CA TRP A 21 4.97 -14.97 14.14
C TRP A 21 4.29 -15.20 12.79
N ALA A 22 4.66 -14.45 11.77
CA ALA A 22 4.12 -14.57 10.42
C ALA A 22 4.39 -15.98 9.84
N ALA A 23 5.63 -16.46 9.91
CA ALA A 23 6.02 -17.78 9.44
C ALA A 23 5.25 -18.90 10.17
N ALA A 24 5.19 -18.82 11.51
CA ALA A 24 4.45 -19.79 12.32
C ALA A 24 2.95 -19.84 12.02
N ASN A 25 2.41 -18.78 11.41
CA ASN A 25 1.00 -18.65 11.07
C ASN A 25 0.71 -18.75 9.57
N GLY A 26 1.64 -19.26 8.77
CA GLY A 26 1.41 -19.59 7.35
C GLY A 26 1.45 -18.38 6.40
N PHE A 27 2.06 -17.27 6.81
CA PHE A 27 2.46 -16.20 5.91
C PHE A 27 3.83 -16.51 5.30
N ALA A 28 4.03 -16.12 4.05
CA ALA A 28 5.27 -16.33 3.31
C ALA A 28 5.93 -15.01 2.86
N ALA A 29 5.30 -13.88 3.12
CA ALA A 29 5.80 -12.58 2.70
C ALA A 29 5.49 -11.48 3.71
N LEU A 30 6.35 -10.45 3.73
CA LEU A 30 6.13 -9.21 4.47
C LEU A 30 6.27 -8.03 3.51
N GLU A 31 5.31 -7.13 3.53
CA GLU A 31 5.53 -5.75 3.13
C GLU A 31 6.07 -5.01 4.34
N VAL A 32 7.30 -4.53 4.24
CA VAL A 32 8.00 -3.94 5.39
C VAL A 32 7.81 -2.43 5.40
N ALA A 33 7.23 -1.92 6.48
CA ALA A 33 7.09 -0.49 6.73
C ALA A 33 8.45 0.17 6.97
N CYS A 34 8.77 1.21 6.19
CA CYS A 34 10.09 1.87 6.16
C CYS A 34 9.97 3.40 6.12
N TRP A 35 9.22 3.99 7.08
CA TRP A 35 9.18 5.45 7.24
C TRP A 35 10.52 6.00 7.71
N PRO A 36 10.80 7.30 7.49
CA PRO A 36 11.93 7.95 8.14
C PRO A 36 11.82 7.79 9.66
N ARG A 37 12.91 7.40 10.32
CA ARG A 37 12.93 7.35 11.79
C ARG A 37 12.83 8.76 12.35
N ARG A 38 11.90 8.97 13.26
CA ARG A 38 11.66 10.24 13.96
C ARG A 38 11.37 9.97 15.42
N ASP A 39 11.81 10.86 16.28
CA ASP A 39 11.38 10.90 17.68
C ASP A 39 9.93 11.41 17.73
N GLY A 40 9.08 10.69 18.43
CA GLY A 40 7.68 11.07 18.63
C GLY A 40 6.68 9.94 18.32
N ALA A 41 5.42 10.17 18.66
CA ALA A 41 4.38 9.18 18.40
C ALA A 41 4.12 9.05 16.89
N ALA A 42 4.19 7.84 16.38
CA ALA A 42 3.73 7.52 15.04
C ALA A 42 2.22 7.80 14.93
N ARG A 43 1.79 8.36 13.81
CA ARG A 43 0.35 8.39 13.51
C ARG A 43 -0.12 6.96 13.21
N ARG A 44 -1.40 6.69 13.37
CA ARG A 44 -2.01 5.40 13.02
C ARG A 44 -1.55 4.96 11.61
N TYR A 45 -0.94 3.77 11.52
CA TYR A 45 -0.38 3.17 10.29
C TYR A 45 0.69 3.99 9.54
N GLY A 46 1.19 5.06 10.09
CA GLY A 46 2.27 5.85 9.51
C GLY A 46 3.37 6.11 10.52
N GLY A 47 4.61 6.29 10.04
CA GLY A 47 5.77 6.55 10.90
C GLY A 47 6.44 5.29 11.45
N VAL A 48 5.94 4.09 11.14
CA VAL A 48 6.57 2.81 11.51
C VAL A 48 7.79 2.56 10.63
N SER A 49 8.90 2.17 11.23
CA SER A 49 10.13 1.83 10.51
C SER A 49 10.78 0.57 11.09
N HIS A 50 10.62 -0.52 10.37
CA HIS A 50 11.24 -1.80 10.74
C HIS A 50 12.64 -1.98 10.17
N ILE A 51 12.97 -1.27 9.08
CA ILE A 51 14.32 -1.25 8.50
C ILE A 51 14.73 0.22 8.34
N ASP A 52 15.88 0.57 8.93
CA ASP A 52 16.54 1.85 8.67
C ASP A 52 17.32 1.75 7.36
N VAL A 53 16.62 2.00 6.25
CA VAL A 53 17.21 1.87 4.91
C VAL A 53 18.32 2.87 4.64
N ALA A 54 18.35 4.00 5.35
CA ALA A 54 19.38 5.01 5.20
C ALA A 54 20.72 4.56 5.80
N ALA A 55 20.67 3.81 6.90
CA ALA A 55 21.85 3.31 7.61
C ALA A 55 22.27 1.89 7.16
N LEU A 56 21.52 1.26 6.24
CA LEU A 56 21.70 -0.12 5.84
C LEU A 56 22.96 -0.31 4.98
N SER A 57 23.95 -1.05 5.46
CA SER A 57 25.09 -1.51 4.67
C SER A 57 24.72 -2.75 3.84
N ASP A 58 25.51 -3.05 2.80
CA ASP A 58 25.27 -4.23 1.94
C ASP A 58 25.39 -5.54 2.74
N ALA A 59 26.29 -5.61 3.72
CA ALA A 59 26.43 -6.78 4.59
C ALA A 59 25.19 -7.00 5.47
N GLN A 60 24.68 -5.92 6.08
CA GLN A 60 23.44 -5.98 6.87
C GLN A 60 22.21 -6.31 6.02
N ALA A 61 22.16 -5.78 4.79
CA ALA A 61 21.07 -6.11 3.86
C ALA A 61 21.06 -7.60 3.55
N LYS A 62 22.24 -8.17 3.23
CA LYS A 62 22.37 -9.60 2.97
C LYS A 62 22.00 -10.45 4.19
N GLU A 63 22.52 -10.11 5.36
CA GLU A 63 22.24 -10.81 6.62
C GLU A 63 20.73 -10.83 6.93
N LEU A 64 20.05 -9.68 6.77
CA LEU A 64 18.60 -9.56 6.99
C LEU A 64 17.80 -10.43 6.01
N VAL A 65 18.16 -10.40 4.73
CA VAL A 65 17.46 -11.20 3.71
C VAL A 65 17.68 -12.70 3.95
N ASP A 66 18.91 -13.10 4.28
CA ASP A 66 19.23 -14.50 4.58
C ASP A 66 18.49 -14.98 5.84
N ASP A 67 18.40 -14.15 6.89
CA ASP A 67 17.67 -14.45 8.12
C ASP A 67 16.16 -14.65 7.85
N LEU A 68 15.53 -13.72 7.12
CA LEU A 68 14.11 -13.84 6.76
C LEU A 68 13.87 -15.06 5.86
N ALA A 69 14.74 -15.31 4.88
CA ALA A 69 14.65 -16.48 4.02
C ALA A 69 14.80 -17.78 4.81
N GLY A 70 15.66 -17.83 5.84
CA GLY A 70 15.80 -18.95 6.75
C GLY A 70 14.51 -19.27 7.53
N ARG A 71 13.64 -18.27 7.72
CA ARG A 71 12.29 -18.42 8.33
C ARG A 71 11.22 -18.78 7.30
N GLY A 72 11.55 -18.85 6.01
CA GLY A 72 10.57 -19.03 4.93
C GLY A 72 9.80 -17.75 4.56
N ILE A 73 10.30 -16.58 4.95
CA ILE A 73 9.70 -15.27 4.70
C ILE A 73 10.49 -14.54 3.61
N GLN A 74 9.80 -13.95 2.64
CA GLN A 74 10.38 -12.96 1.71
C GLN A 74 9.86 -11.57 2.00
N ILE A 75 10.62 -10.53 1.63
CA ILE A 75 10.11 -9.16 1.56
C ILE A 75 9.40 -8.98 0.23
N SER A 76 8.09 -8.70 0.24
CA SER A 76 7.28 -8.47 -0.96
C SER A 76 7.46 -7.07 -1.53
N GLY A 77 7.72 -6.11 -0.66
CA GLY A 77 7.93 -4.71 -0.99
C GLY A 77 8.35 -3.92 0.24
N LEU A 78 8.93 -2.74 0.01
CA LEU A 78 9.16 -1.75 1.07
C LEU A 78 8.07 -0.68 0.99
N GLY A 79 7.34 -0.48 2.09
CA GLY A 79 6.21 0.44 2.16
C GLY A 79 6.57 1.78 2.80
N TYR A 80 6.34 2.87 2.08
CA TYR A 80 6.38 4.24 2.57
C TYR A 80 5.35 5.06 1.80
N TYR A 81 4.35 5.58 2.49
CA TYR A 81 3.18 6.21 1.89
C TYR A 81 3.09 7.71 2.26
N PRO A 82 3.99 8.55 1.72
CA PRO A 82 3.98 9.99 1.93
C PRO A 82 3.03 10.70 0.96
N ASN A 83 2.91 12.00 1.10
CA ASN A 83 2.32 12.86 0.07
C ASN A 83 3.41 13.69 -0.64
N PRO A 84 4.00 13.22 -1.76
CA PRO A 84 4.99 13.98 -2.54
C PRO A 84 4.46 15.27 -3.19
N LEU A 85 3.15 15.51 -3.14
CA LEU A 85 2.50 16.74 -3.58
C LEU A 85 1.91 17.56 -2.43
N HIS A 86 2.34 17.30 -1.20
CA HIS A 86 1.90 18.06 -0.01
C HIS A 86 2.05 19.57 -0.24
N PRO A 87 1.10 20.44 0.21
CA PRO A 87 1.19 21.88 0.05
C PRO A 87 2.47 22.51 0.63
N ASP A 88 2.99 21.98 1.74
CA ASP A 88 4.26 22.38 2.32
C ASP A 88 5.46 21.86 1.50
N PRO A 89 6.33 22.74 0.96
CA PRO A 89 7.50 22.34 0.18
C PRO A 89 8.47 21.43 0.96
N ALA A 90 8.70 21.67 2.26
CA ALA A 90 9.63 20.90 3.06
C ALA A 90 9.16 19.44 3.20
N VAL A 91 7.86 19.22 3.36
CA VAL A 91 7.26 17.90 3.42
C VAL A 91 7.39 17.16 2.07
N ARG A 92 7.20 17.89 0.94
CA ARG A 92 7.39 17.32 -0.41
C ARG A 92 8.84 16.89 -0.64
N GLU A 93 9.77 17.77 -0.34
CA GLU A 93 11.21 17.54 -0.53
C GLU A 93 11.67 16.32 0.28
N GLU A 94 11.27 16.24 1.55
CA GLU A 94 11.56 15.10 2.40
C GLU A 94 10.94 13.81 1.85
N ALA A 95 9.68 13.85 1.41
CA ALA A 95 8.99 12.69 0.85
C ALA A 95 9.75 12.12 -0.35
N VAL A 96 10.11 12.97 -1.32
CA VAL A 96 10.85 12.54 -2.53
C VAL A 96 12.27 12.10 -2.20
N ALA A 97 12.95 12.79 -1.27
CA ALA A 97 14.29 12.40 -0.83
C ALA A 97 14.30 11.00 -0.18
N HIS A 98 13.35 10.73 0.73
CA HIS A 98 13.27 9.43 1.38
C HIS A 98 12.85 8.32 0.40
N LEU A 99 11.99 8.59 -0.58
CA LEU A 99 11.67 7.62 -1.64
C LEU A 99 12.93 7.21 -2.42
N ARG A 100 13.84 8.12 -2.73
CA ARG A 100 15.12 7.77 -3.37
C ARG A 100 15.99 6.89 -2.46
N VAL A 101 16.06 7.20 -1.17
CA VAL A 101 16.77 6.36 -0.19
C VAL A 101 16.14 4.96 -0.13
N LEU A 102 14.82 4.90 -0.14
CA LEU A 102 14.08 3.63 -0.08
C LEU A 102 14.30 2.77 -1.34
N ILE A 103 14.29 3.38 -2.53
CA ILE A 103 14.60 2.70 -3.80
C ILE A 103 16.03 2.11 -3.75
N GLY A 104 17.01 2.88 -3.29
CA GLY A 104 18.37 2.38 -3.13
C GLY A 104 18.47 1.25 -2.09
N GLY A 105 17.72 1.35 -0.99
CA GLY A 105 17.61 0.29 0.01
C GLY A 105 16.95 -0.98 -0.52
N ALA A 106 15.89 -0.84 -1.32
CA ALA A 106 15.23 -1.96 -1.98
C ALA A 106 16.19 -2.70 -2.94
N ALA A 107 16.96 -1.96 -3.73
CA ALA A 107 17.98 -2.55 -4.60
C ALA A 107 19.05 -3.32 -3.81
N LYS A 108 19.54 -2.79 -2.68
CA LYS A 108 20.50 -3.49 -1.79
C LYS A 108 19.93 -4.77 -1.19
N LEU A 109 18.64 -4.75 -0.81
CA LEU A 109 17.93 -5.90 -0.26
C LEU A 109 17.50 -6.91 -1.33
N GLY A 110 17.65 -6.60 -2.62
CA GLY A 110 17.09 -7.42 -3.70
C GLY A 110 15.56 -7.44 -3.70
N VAL A 111 14.91 -6.43 -3.10
CA VAL A 111 13.46 -6.28 -3.06
C VAL A 111 13.00 -5.57 -4.33
N PRO A 112 12.11 -6.20 -5.12
CA PRO A 112 11.79 -5.68 -6.46
C PRO A 112 10.81 -4.51 -6.46
N VAL A 113 10.14 -4.21 -5.34
CA VAL A 113 9.01 -3.27 -5.30
C VAL A 113 9.15 -2.28 -4.14
N VAL A 114 8.92 -1.01 -4.41
CA VAL A 114 8.64 0.03 -3.42
C VAL A 114 7.17 0.46 -3.56
N ASN A 115 6.41 0.30 -2.48
CA ASN A 115 5.01 0.69 -2.39
C ASN A 115 4.90 2.12 -1.84
N THR A 116 4.14 2.97 -2.53
CA THR A 116 4.07 4.40 -2.19
C THR A 116 2.82 5.09 -2.75
N PHE A 117 2.74 6.41 -2.60
CA PHE A 117 1.75 7.28 -3.21
C PHE A 117 2.41 8.26 -4.21
N VAL A 118 1.60 8.79 -5.15
CA VAL A 118 1.98 9.98 -5.94
C VAL A 118 1.67 11.25 -5.14
N GLY A 119 0.64 11.20 -4.33
CA GLY A 119 0.15 12.35 -3.58
C GLY A 119 -0.77 13.28 -4.38
N ALA A 120 -1.35 14.24 -3.68
CA ALA A 120 -2.07 15.39 -4.24
C ALA A 120 -2.17 16.50 -3.19
N ASP A 121 -2.30 17.73 -3.65
CA ASP A 121 -2.75 18.88 -2.86
C ASP A 121 -4.26 19.02 -3.03
N ALA A 122 -5.04 18.63 -2.02
CA ALA A 122 -6.50 18.65 -2.04
C ALA A 122 -7.10 20.06 -2.21
N THR A 123 -6.31 21.12 -2.00
CA THR A 123 -6.75 22.51 -2.18
C THR A 123 -6.64 23.01 -3.62
N ARG A 124 -6.02 22.21 -4.51
CA ARG A 124 -5.75 22.58 -5.92
C ARG A 124 -6.60 21.77 -6.89
N PRO A 125 -6.93 22.32 -8.06
CA PRO A 125 -7.58 21.57 -9.14
C PRO A 125 -6.78 20.33 -9.56
N LEU A 126 -7.47 19.31 -10.04
CA LEU A 126 -6.85 18.06 -10.53
C LEU A 126 -5.78 18.33 -11.60
N ALA A 127 -6.06 19.20 -12.55
CA ALA A 127 -5.11 19.54 -13.63
C ALA A 127 -3.78 20.11 -13.10
N ASP A 128 -3.83 20.92 -12.05
CA ASP A 128 -2.65 21.50 -11.40
C ASP A 128 -1.83 20.44 -10.66
N ASN A 129 -2.52 19.50 -10.00
CA ASN A 129 -1.88 18.36 -9.35
C ASN A 129 -1.20 17.44 -10.38
N ILE A 130 -1.85 17.16 -11.51
CA ILE A 130 -1.26 16.40 -12.62
C ILE A 130 -0.01 17.10 -13.18
N ALA A 131 -0.09 18.44 -13.39
CA ALA A 131 1.06 19.20 -13.83
C ALA A 131 2.21 19.18 -12.82
N ALA A 132 1.92 19.27 -11.52
CA ALA A 132 2.92 19.17 -10.46
C ALA A 132 3.56 17.78 -10.40
N ALA A 133 2.77 16.71 -10.56
CA ALA A 133 3.29 15.33 -10.61
C ALA A 133 4.26 15.12 -11.78
N ARG A 134 4.01 15.73 -12.94
CA ARG A 134 4.95 15.70 -14.08
C ARG A 134 6.31 16.33 -13.76
N GLY A 135 6.38 17.20 -12.77
CA GLY A 135 7.62 17.88 -12.37
C GLY A 135 8.59 17.00 -11.55
N PHE A 136 8.15 15.87 -10.96
CA PHE A 136 9.04 15.03 -10.14
C PHE A 136 8.94 13.53 -10.47
N LEU A 137 7.75 13.05 -10.84
CA LEU A 137 7.50 11.61 -10.97
C LEU A 137 8.34 10.94 -12.08
N PRO A 138 8.55 11.56 -13.27
CA PRO A 138 9.42 10.97 -14.30
C PRO A 138 10.85 10.72 -13.81
N ASP A 139 11.44 11.67 -13.08
CA ASP A 139 12.78 11.52 -12.52
C ASP A 139 12.85 10.42 -11.45
N LEU A 140 11.81 10.31 -10.61
CA LEU A 140 11.73 9.27 -9.60
C LEU A 140 11.57 7.87 -10.22
N VAL A 141 10.72 7.75 -11.26
CA VAL A 141 10.53 6.50 -12.01
C VAL A 141 11.82 6.11 -12.76
N GLY A 142 12.49 7.07 -13.39
CA GLY A 142 13.81 6.85 -14.02
C GLY A 142 14.83 6.33 -13.02
N PHE A 143 14.89 6.95 -11.84
CA PHE A 143 15.78 6.51 -10.76
C PHE A 143 15.45 5.07 -10.28
N ALA A 144 14.18 4.73 -10.13
CA ALA A 144 13.76 3.38 -9.75
C ALA A 144 14.13 2.35 -10.82
N ARG A 145 13.89 2.65 -12.11
CA ARG A 145 14.28 1.81 -13.23
C ARG A 145 15.78 1.52 -13.26
N ASP A 146 16.60 2.56 -13.06
CA ASP A 146 18.06 2.44 -13.07
C ASP A 146 18.59 1.58 -11.90
N HIS A 147 17.79 1.40 -10.84
CA HIS A 147 18.06 0.51 -9.71
C HIS A 147 17.38 -0.87 -9.84
N GLY A 148 16.68 -1.15 -10.93
CA GLY A 148 15.94 -2.41 -11.11
C GLY A 148 14.73 -2.57 -10.18
N VAL A 149 14.19 -1.46 -9.65
CA VAL A 149 13.08 -1.45 -8.68
C VAL A 149 11.80 -0.93 -9.37
N LYS A 150 10.68 -1.57 -9.10
CA LYS A 150 9.34 -1.11 -9.53
C LYS A 150 8.75 -0.18 -8.47
N LEU A 151 8.00 0.81 -8.91
CA LEU A 151 7.18 1.64 -8.04
C LEU A 151 5.73 1.18 -8.15
N ALA A 152 5.16 0.74 -7.06
CA ALA A 152 3.76 0.33 -6.95
C ALA A 152 2.97 1.40 -6.20
N ILE A 153 2.11 2.10 -6.92
CA ILE A 153 1.32 3.18 -6.34
C ILE A 153 -0.01 2.61 -5.83
N GLU A 154 -0.26 2.80 -4.55
CA GLU A 154 -1.53 2.42 -3.96
C GLU A 154 -2.65 3.36 -4.40
N ASN A 155 -3.81 2.80 -4.67
CA ASN A 155 -4.98 3.52 -5.16
C ASN A 155 -5.86 4.11 -4.04
N CYS A 156 -5.32 4.31 -2.86
CA CYS A 156 -5.98 5.01 -1.77
C CYS A 156 -6.18 6.49 -2.11
N PRO A 157 -7.40 7.04 -2.07
CA PRO A 157 -7.66 8.48 -2.27
C PRO A 157 -7.05 9.36 -1.18
N MET A 158 -6.70 8.80 -0.02
CA MET A 158 -6.17 9.52 1.15
C MET A 158 -7.09 10.65 1.59
N ILE A 159 -8.34 10.33 1.90
CA ILE A 159 -9.30 11.25 2.49
C ILE A 159 -9.29 11.06 4.00
N PHE A 160 -8.93 12.10 4.76
CA PHE A 160 -8.80 12.05 6.21
C PHE A 160 -9.96 12.74 6.95
N SER A 161 -10.68 13.65 6.27
CA SER A 161 -11.85 14.33 6.80
C SER A 161 -12.90 14.58 5.72
N GLY A 162 -14.10 14.94 6.14
CA GLY A 162 -15.18 15.24 5.20
C GLY A 162 -15.01 16.54 4.43
N ASP A 163 -14.16 17.43 4.92
CA ASP A 163 -13.89 18.69 4.26
C ASP A 163 -12.97 18.55 3.03
N GLU A 164 -12.40 17.36 2.83
CA GLU A 164 -11.50 17.05 1.73
C GLU A 164 -12.22 16.47 0.50
N TRP A 165 -13.51 16.22 0.60
CA TRP A 165 -14.30 15.73 -0.52
C TRP A 165 -14.58 16.85 -1.55
N PRO A 166 -14.41 16.59 -2.88
CA PRO A 166 -14.00 15.32 -3.53
C PRO A 166 -12.49 15.21 -3.76
N GLY A 167 -11.65 16.04 -3.14
CA GLY A 167 -10.25 16.19 -3.43
C GLY A 167 -9.40 14.94 -3.14
N GLY A 168 -9.20 14.64 -1.85
CA GLY A 168 -8.23 13.62 -1.42
C GLY A 168 -6.77 14.04 -1.65
N HIS A 169 -5.85 13.26 -1.10
CA HIS A 169 -4.43 13.58 -1.09
C HIS A 169 -3.58 12.63 -1.96
N ASN A 170 -4.21 11.90 -2.89
CA ASN A 170 -3.50 11.03 -3.82
C ASN A 170 -4.15 11.03 -5.20
N LEU A 171 -3.36 11.22 -6.26
CA LEU A 171 -3.82 11.21 -7.65
C LEU A 171 -4.23 9.82 -8.15
N PHE A 172 -3.73 8.75 -7.54
CA PHE A 172 -3.99 7.38 -7.99
C PHE A 172 -5.33 6.81 -7.48
N TYR A 173 -6.39 7.61 -7.41
CA TYR A 173 -7.66 7.20 -6.87
C TYR A 173 -8.63 6.53 -7.87
N ALA A 174 -8.40 6.67 -9.20
CA ALA A 174 -9.33 6.18 -10.20
C ALA A 174 -8.65 5.82 -11.54
N PRO A 175 -9.25 4.92 -12.34
CA PRO A 175 -8.71 4.49 -13.63
C PRO A 175 -8.39 5.61 -14.63
N ALA A 176 -9.13 6.72 -14.59
CA ALA A 176 -8.87 7.85 -15.49
C ALA A 176 -7.50 8.50 -15.22
N THR A 177 -7.18 8.74 -13.96
CA THR A 177 -5.88 9.31 -13.57
C THR A 177 -4.75 8.32 -13.77
N TRP A 178 -4.97 7.02 -13.56
CA TRP A 178 -3.97 5.98 -13.83
C TRP A 178 -3.58 5.94 -15.31
N ARG A 179 -4.57 5.93 -16.22
CA ARG A 179 -4.30 5.95 -17.68
C ARG A 179 -3.53 7.19 -18.09
N GLU A 180 -3.90 8.36 -17.56
CA GLU A 180 -3.18 9.61 -17.82
C GLU A 180 -1.72 9.49 -17.40
N ILE A 181 -1.45 9.04 -16.17
CA ILE A 181 -0.09 9.01 -15.61
C ILE A 181 0.72 7.85 -16.20
N PHE A 182 0.14 6.66 -16.38
CA PHE A 182 0.82 5.56 -17.06
C PHE A 182 1.19 5.89 -18.51
N GLY A 183 0.38 6.71 -19.19
CA GLY A 183 0.66 7.18 -20.53
C GLY A 183 1.91 8.07 -20.67
N TRP A 184 2.56 8.47 -19.57
CA TRP A 184 3.81 9.21 -19.59
C TRP A 184 5.04 8.32 -19.75
N PHE A 185 4.89 7.00 -19.60
CA PHE A 185 5.98 6.03 -19.52
C PHE A 185 5.80 4.92 -20.55
N ASP A 186 6.86 4.62 -21.29
CA ASP A 186 6.89 3.55 -22.29
C ASP A 186 7.15 2.16 -21.66
N ASP A 187 7.64 2.13 -20.41
CA ASP A 187 7.94 0.92 -19.64
C ASP A 187 6.93 0.67 -18.51
N ASP A 188 7.11 -0.45 -17.80
CA ASP A 188 6.26 -0.86 -16.68
C ASP A 188 6.89 -0.61 -15.30
N THR A 189 7.89 0.28 -15.19
CA THR A 189 8.52 0.60 -13.89
C THR A 189 7.50 1.14 -12.90
N LEU A 190 6.54 1.96 -13.36
CA LEU A 190 5.41 2.44 -12.57
C LEU A 190 4.21 1.53 -12.74
N GLY A 191 3.63 1.08 -11.64
CA GLY A 191 2.42 0.25 -11.61
C GLY A 191 1.57 0.50 -10.37
N LEU A 192 0.67 -0.42 -10.09
CA LEU A 192 -0.26 -0.36 -8.96
C LEU A 192 0.20 -1.29 -7.84
N ASN A 193 0.08 -0.80 -6.62
CA ASN A 193 -0.26 -1.60 -5.45
C ASN A 193 -1.79 -1.55 -5.33
N LEU A 194 -2.47 -2.58 -5.81
CA LEU A 194 -3.93 -2.58 -5.93
C LEU A 194 -4.58 -2.95 -4.60
N ASP A 195 -5.30 -1.99 -4.02
CA ASP A 195 -6.21 -2.21 -2.89
C ASP A 195 -7.67 -2.16 -3.38
N PRO A 196 -8.38 -3.28 -3.38
CA PRO A 196 -9.77 -3.33 -3.82
C PRO A 196 -10.74 -2.57 -2.90
N SER A 197 -10.39 -2.35 -1.63
CA SER A 197 -11.24 -1.68 -0.67
C SER A 197 -11.58 -0.25 -1.08
N HIS A 198 -10.60 0.45 -1.63
CA HIS A 198 -10.76 1.83 -2.11
C HIS A 198 -11.59 1.94 -3.39
N LEU A 199 -11.78 0.85 -4.12
CA LEU A 199 -12.64 0.83 -5.31
C LEU A 199 -14.11 0.64 -4.95
N VAL A 200 -14.40 -0.19 -3.95
CA VAL A 200 -15.76 -0.56 -3.55
C VAL A 200 -16.60 0.65 -3.18
N TRP A 201 -16.11 1.50 -2.29
CA TRP A 201 -16.86 2.67 -1.87
C TRP A 201 -16.97 3.75 -2.95
N GLN A 202 -16.07 3.76 -3.93
CA GLN A 202 -16.14 4.59 -5.13
C GLN A 202 -17.03 3.97 -6.22
N MET A 203 -17.66 2.80 -5.99
CA MET A 203 -18.47 2.06 -6.96
C MET A 203 -17.68 1.68 -8.24
N ILE A 204 -16.36 1.52 -8.14
CA ILE A 204 -15.50 1.09 -9.25
C ILE A 204 -15.44 -0.44 -9.26
N ASP A 205 -15.68 -1.05 -10.43
CA ASP A 205 -15.67 -2.49 -10.63
C ASP A 205 -14.25 -3.06 -10.49
N VAL A 206 -14.02 -3.80 -9.42
CA VAL A 206 -12.72 -4.39 -9.07
C VAL A 206 -12.23 -5.37 -10.14
N GLU A 207 -13.10 -6.27 -10.63
CA GLU A 207 -12.73 -7.25 -11.64
C GLU A 207 -12.36 -6.59 -12.98
N ARG A 208 -13.04 -5.51 -13.33
CA ARG A 208 -12.69 -4.71 -14.52
C ARG A 208 -11.34 -4.03 -14.36
N VAL A 209 -11.04 -3.47 -13.18
CA VAL A 209 -9.74 -2.88 -12.91
C VAL A 209 -8.64 -3.91 -13.07
N VAL A 210 -8.78 -5.09 -12.46
CA VAL A 210 -7.79 -6.17 -12.60
C VAL A 210 -7.60 -6.57 -14.07
N ARG A 211 -8.69 -6.72 -14.84
CA ARG A 211 -8.58 -7.06 -16.28
C ARG A 211 -7.86 -5.99 -17.10
N GLU A 212 -8.12 -4.73 -16.81
CA GLU A 212 -7.57 -3.62 -17.59
C GLU A 212 -6.12 -3.33 -17.24
N PHE A 213 -5.78 -3.36 -15.95
CA PHE A 213 -4.48 -2.96 -15.44
C PHE A 213 -3.59 -4.14 -15.00
N GLY A 214 -3.95 -5.37 -15.33
CA GLY A 214 -3.25 -6.57 -14.89
C GLY A 214 -1.74 -6.55 -15.16
N ALA A 215 -1.31 -6.04 -16.30
CA ALA A 215 0.10 -5.89 -16.64
C ALA A 215 0.85 -4.81 -15.80
N ARG A 216 0.13 -4.00 -15.07
CA ARG A 216 0.66 -2.94 -14.19
C ARG A 216 0.49 -3.26 -12.71
N LEU A 217 0.02 -4.46 -12.35
CA LEU A 217 -0.09 -4.87 -10.95
C LEU A 217 1.29 -5.35 -10.47
N HIS A 218 1.94 -4.57 -9.64
CA HIS A 218 3.24 -4.90 -9.06
C HIS A 218 3.12 -5.44 -7.64
N HIS A 219 2.07 -5.03 -6.95
CA HIS A 219 1.72 -5.46 -5.60
C HIS A 219 0.21 -5.45 -5.39
N VAL A 220 -0.29 -6.18 -4.41
CA VAL A 220 -1.72 -6.27 -4.11
C VAL A 220 -1.94 -6.25 -2.61
N HIS A 221 -2.79 -5.33 -2.15
CA HIS A 221 -3.34 -5.38 -0.81
C HIS A 221 -4.62 -6.21 -0.76
N ALA A 222 -4.74 -7.05 0.24
CA ALA A 222 -5.99 -7.70 0.64
C ALA A 222 -6.54 -6.93 1.85
N LYS A 223 -7.47 -6.05 1.57
CA LYS A 223 -8.22 -5.25 2.54
C LYS A 223 -9.67 -5.22 2.11
N ASP A 224 -10.58 -5.07 3.02
CA ASP A 224 -12.00 -5.02 2.74
C ASP A 224 -12.61 -3.68 3.18
N MET A 225 -13.83 -3.44 2.77
CA MET A 225 -14.57 -2.22 3.07
C MET A 225 -16.03 -2.56 3.32
N GLN A 226 -16.54 -2.17 4.47
CA GLN A 226 -17.97 -2.20 4.74
C GLN A 226 -18.58 -0.84 4.40
N ILE A 227 -19.68 -0.85 3.67
CA ILE A 227 -20.52 0.34 3.47
C ILE A 227 -21.56 0.37 4.59
N ASP A 228 -21.39 1.30 5.51
CA ASP A 228 -22.42 1.57 6.51
C ASP A 228 -23.63 2.23 5.82
N ARG A 229 -24.71 1.46 5.66
CA ARG A 229 -25.91 1.90 4.92
C ARG A 229 -26.68 2.99 5.65
N GLU A 230 -26.68 2.98 6.98
CA GLU A 230 -27.31 4.03 7.77
C GLU A 230 -26.50 5.33 7.68
N GLY A 231 -25.18 5.26 7.83
CA GLY A 231 -24.31 6.41 7.64
C GLY A 231 -24.42 7.00 6.23
N LEU A 232 -24.50 6.13 5.20
CA LEU A 232 -24.69 6.56 3.82
C LEU A 232 -26.08 7.22 3.61
N PHE A 233 -27.14 6.71 4.25
CA PHE A 233 -28.47 7.31 4.21
C PHE A 233 -28.49 8.70 4.85
N GLU A 234 -27.89 8.85 6.02
CA GLU A 234 -27.86 10.12 6.76
C GLU A 234 -27.02 11.20 6.08
N HIS A 235 -25.88 10.81 5.49
CA HIS A 235 -24.88 11.79 5.03
C HIS A 235 -24.73 11.84 3.50
N GLY A 236 -25.15 10.81 2.78
CA GLY A 236 -24.93 10.69 1.33
C GLY A 236 -23.46 10.55 0.94
N VAL A 237 -23.20 10.29 -0.35
CA VAL A 237 -21.84 10.15 -0.86
C VAL A 237 -21.02 11.44 -0.81
N MET A 238 -21.69 12.59 -0.76
CA MET A 238 -21.08 13.92 -0.71
C MET A 238 -20.88 14.41 0.73
N SER A 239 -20.89 13.51 1.70
CA SER A 239 -20.85 13.85 3.11
C SER A 239 -19.60 14.61 3.52
N ALA A 240 -19.80 15.50 4.49
CA ALA A 240 -18.74 16.00 5.36
C ALA A 240 -18.35 14.88 6.32
N GLY A 241 -17.25 14.22 6.08
CA GLY A 241 -16.77 13.07 6.86
C GLY A 241 -16.90 11.74 6.13
N ILE A 242 -16.06 10.81 6.51
CA ILE A 242 -16.01 9.45 5.98
C ILE A 242 -16.83 8.48 6.84
N GLY A 243 -17.98 8.93 7.34
CA GLY A 243 -18.78 8.21 8.34
C GLY A 243 -19.46 6.92 7.85
N TRP A 244 -19.44 6.62 6.55
CA TRP A 244 -20.09 5.46 5.96
C TRP A 244 -19.14 4.47 5.31
N GLN A 245 -17.86 4.81 5.20
CA GLN A 245 -16.80 3.93 4.72
C GLN A 245 -16.10 3.33 5.94
N VAL A 246 -16.21 2.04 6.15
CA VAL A 246 -15.61 1.38 7.32
C VAL A 246 -14.55 0.39 6.84
N PRO A 247 -13.25 0.70 7.00
CA PRO A 247 -12.17 -0.25 6.70
C PRO A 247 -12.35 -1.55 7.50
N ARG A 248 -12.25 -2.67 6.81
CA ARG A 248 -12.45 -4.00 7.39
C ARG A 248 -11.33 -4.93 6.96
N LEU A 249 -11.13 -5.95 7.77
CA LEU A 249 -10.32 -7.11 7.38
C LEU A 249 -11.00 -7.92 6.27
N PRO A 250 -10.26 -8.57 5.37
CA PRO A 250 -10.79 -9.45 4.35
C PRO A 250 -11.83 -10.43 4.88
N GLY A 251 -12.99 -10.45 4.24
CA GLY A 251 -14.14 -11.29 4.60
C GLY A 251 -15.13 -10.63 5.56
N LEU A 252 -14.87 -9.42 6.03
CA LEU A 252 -15.79 -8.67 6.91
C LEU A 252 -16.48 -7.48 6.21
N GLY A 253 -16.21 -7.28 4.93
CA GLY A 253 -16.78 -6.18 4.14
C GLY A 253 -17.54 -6.66 2.91
N GLU A 254 -17.51 -5.86 1.84
CA GLU A 254 -18.30 -6.07 0.63
C GLU A 254 -17.51 -6.74 -0.50
N ILE A 255 -16.20 -6.95 -0.34
CA ILE A 255 -15.36 -7.51 -1.40
C ILE A 255 -15.59 -9.02 -1.52
N ARG A 256 -15.90 -9.44 -2.73
CA ARG A 256 -15.92 -10.84 -3.09
C ARG A 256 -14.48 -11.32 -3.32
N GLY A 257 -13.80 -11.71 -2.22
CA GLY A 257 -12.41 -12.16 -2.25
C GLY A 257 -12.17 -13.31 -3.23
N ASP A 258 -13.10 -14.26 -3.34
CA ASP A 258 -13.08 -15.34 -4.31
C ASP A 258 -13.01 -14.83 -5.78
N ARG A 259 -13.80 -13.82 -6.14
CA ARG A 259 -13.80 -13.22 -7.47
C ARG A 259 -12.57 -12.36 -7.74
N PHE A 260 -12.17 -11.58 -6.74
CA PHE A 260 -10.99 -10.74 -6.84
C PHE A 260 -9.74 -11.58 -7.10
N LEU A 261 -9.49 -12.61 -6.27
CA LEU A 261 -8.34 -13.48 -6.44
C LEU A 261 -8.41 -14.30 -7.73
N ALA A 262 -9.60 -14.78 -8.13
CA ALA A 262 -9.77 -15.41 -9.42
C ALA A 262 -9.48 -14.46 -10.61
N ALA A 263 -9.75 -13.17 -10.48
CA ALA A 263 -9.40 -12.18 -11.49
C ALA A 263 -7.89 -11.98 -11.60
N LEU A 264 -7.16 -11.95 -10.48
CA LEU A 264 -5.70 -11.88 -10.46
C LEU A 264 -5.06 -13.08 -11.20
N TYR A 265 -5.55 -14.30 -10.95
CA TYR A 265 -5.09 -15.49 -11.70
C TYR A 265 -5.31 -15.37 -13.20
N ARG A 266 -6.48 -14.85 -13.63
CA ARG A 266 -6.81 -14.72 -15.06
C ARG A 266 -5.88 -13.76 -15.81
N VAL A 267 -5.31 -12.77 -15.13
CA VAL A 267 -4.34 -11.83 -15.72
C VAL A 267 -2.90 -12.26 -15.52
N GLY A 268 -2.66 -13.43 -14.90
CA GLY A 268 -1.33 -14.00 -14.69
C GLY A 268 -0.55 -13.32 -13.56
N TYR A 269 -1.23 -12.65 -12.61
CA TYR A 269 -0.56 -12.11 -11.45
C TYR A 269 -0.09 -13.25 -10.54
N ASP A 270 1.21 -13.30 -10.26
CA ASP A 270 1.87 -14.34 -9.46
C ASP A 270 2.64 -13.77 -8.24
N GLY A 271 2.51 -12.47 -8.00
CA GLY A 271 3.17 -11.75 -6.92
C GLY A 271 2.60 -12.04 -5.53
N CYS A 272 2.76 -11.09 -4.61
CA CYS A 272 2.25 -11.22 -3.25
C CYS A 272 0.88 -10.58 -3.09
N VAL A 273 0.03 -11.23 -2.31
CA VAL A 273 -1.25 -10.70 -1.81
C VAL A 273 -1.04 -10.43 -0.32
N VAL A 274 -0.97 -9.18 0.04
CA VAL A 274 -0.58 -8.72 1.37
C VAL A 274 -1.79 -8.21 2.14
N ILE A 275 -2.06 -8.78 3.31
CA ILE A 275 -3.14 -8.29 4.17
C ILE A 275 -2.72 -6.96 4.77
N GLU A 276 -3.51 -5.92 4.48
CA GLU A 276 -3.43 -4.63 5.15
C GLU A 276 -4.47 -4.55 6.27
N HIS A 277 -3.99 -4.33 7.49
CA HIS A 277 -4.83 -4.29 8.67
C HIS A 277 -5.18 -2.85 9.05
N GLU A 278 -6.43 -2.45 8.82
CA GLU A 278 -7.00 -1.16 9.23
C GLU A 278 -8.36 -1.27 9.92
N ASP A 279 -8.72 -2.46 10.40
CA ASP A 279 -9.99 -2.70 11.09
C ASP A 279 -9.90 -2.31 12.57
N ARG A 280 -10.60 -1.24 12.95
CA ARG A 280 -10.61 -0.74 14.34
C ARG A 280 -11.15 -1.72 15.36
N GLY A 281 -11.92 -2.72 14.94
CA GLY A 281 -12.41 -3.78 15.82
C GLY A 281 -11.30 -4.68 16.36
N PHE A 282 -10.16 -4.71 15.65
CA PHE A 282 -9.02 -5.57 15.95
C PHE A 282 -7.75 -4.79 16.33
N GLU A 283 -7.89 -3.54 16.77
CA GLU A 283 -6.80 -2.69 17.24
C GLU A 283 -6.76 -2.60 18.78
N GLY A 284 -5.70 -1.96 19.29
CA GLY A 284 -5.53 -1.61 20.71
C GLY A 284 -4.73 -2.61 21.53
N SER A 285 -4.38 -3.78 21.00
CA SER A 285 -3.36 -4.69 21.55
C SER A 285 -2.81 -5.60 20.48
N ASP A 286 -1.60 -6.11 20.71
CA ASP A 286 -0.90 -7.07 19.83
C ASP A 286 -1.74 -8.34 19.58
N GLU A 287 -2.42 -8.84 20.61
CA GLU A 287 -3.29 -10.03 20.51
C GLU A 287 -4.46 -9.77 19.57
N LYS A 288 -5.08 -8.58 19.62
CA LYS A 288 -6.18 -8.23 18.73
C LYS A 288 -5.70 -8.08 17.29
N VAL A 289 -4.58 -7.42 17.07
CA VAL A 289 -3.97 -7.27 15.74
C VAL A 289 -3.66 -8.65 15.14
N LYS A 290 -3.02 -9.53 15.93
CA LYS A 290 -2.74 -10.92 15.52
C LYS A 290 -4.00 -11.72 15.23
N ALA A 291 -5.03 -11.60 16.06
CA ALA A 291 -6.33 -12.24 15.82
C ALA A 291 -6.98 -11.75 14.52
N GLY A 292 -6.90 -10.45 14.25
CA GLY A 292 -7.35 -9.85 12.99
C GLY A 292 -6.63 -10.43 11.77
N PHE A 293 -5.32 -10.50 11.80
CA PHE A 293 -4.54 -11.14 10.73
C PHE A 293 -4.90 -12.60 10.50
N LEU A 294 -5.13 -13.37 11.57
CA LEU A 294 -5.55 -14.77 11.45
C LEU A 294 -6.94 -14.93 10.83
N LEU A 295 -7.87 -14.04 11.18
CA LEU A 295 -9.19 -14.01 10.56
C LEU A 295 -9.07 -13.69 9.06
N ALA A 296 -8.36 -12.63 8.71
CA ALA A 296 -8.14 -12.22 7.33
C ALA A 296 -7.42 -13.31 6.51
N ARG A 297 -6.37 -13.94 7.09
CA ARG A 297 -5.69 -15.09 6.48
C ARG A 297 -6.68 -16.20 6.13
N ASN A 298 -7.57 -16.56 7.05
CA ASN A 298 -8.53 -17.65 6.82
C ASN A 298 -9.52 -17.31 5.69
N ALA A 299 -9.81 -16.03 5.45
CA ALA A 299 -10.64 -15.59 4.33
C ALA A 299 -9.91 -15.62 2.98
N VAL A 300 -8.59 -15.40 2.97
CA VAL A 300 -7.79 -15.21 1.75
C VAL A 300 -7.00 -16.46 1.35
N ALA A 301 -6.41 -17.18 2.32
CA ALA A 301 -5.50 -18.29 2.07
C ALA A 301 -6.07 -19.43 1.20
N PRO A 302 -7.38 -19.79 1.25
CA PRO A 302 -7.93 -20.81 0.37
C PRO A 302 -7.79 -20.52 -1.13
N TYR A 303 -7.57 -19.27 -1.49
CA TYR A 303 -7.49 -18.79 -2.87
C TYR A 303 -6.07 -18.36 -3.28
N VAL A 304 -5.10 -18.41 -2.37
CA VAL A 304 -3.68 -18.08 -2.64
C VAL A 304 -2.89 -19.37 -2.67
N VAL A 305 -2.61 -19.87 -3.86
CA VAL A 305 -1.88 -21.13 -4.11
C VAL A 305 -0.69 -20.90 -5.03
#